data_2d4e78980d8db60cf7a0af5e412e5698
#
_entry.id   2d4e78980d8db60cf7a0af5e412e5698
#
_cell.length_a   1.000
_cell.length_b   1.000
_cell.length_c   1.000
_cell.angle_alpha   90.00
_cell.angle_beta   90.00
_cell.angle_gamma   90.00
#
_symmetry.space_group_name_H-M   'P 1'
#
loop_
_entity.id
_entity.type
_entity.pdbx_description
1 polymer ?
#
loop_
_entity_poly.entity_id
_entity_poly.type
_entity_poly.pdbx_seq_one_letter_code
_entity_poly.pdbx_strand_id
1 'polypeptide(L)'
;MPKYVFVTGGVVSGLGKGITAASLGRLLKARGYKVTIQKFDPYINVDPGTMSPYQHGEVFVTDDGAETDLDLGHYERFIDESLDKNSNVTTGKVYWSVLQKERHGDFGGGTVQVIPHITNEIKSRFYRGKEVDEERIAIIEVGGTVGDIESQPFLEAIRQFQHEVGRNNSMLIHVTLIPYLSASQELKTKPTQASVKELQGMGLQPDVI
;
A
#
# COMPACT_ATOMS: atom_id res chain seq x y z
N MET A 1 17.63 10.68 -5.12
CA MET A 1 16.36 10.52 -4.35
C MET A 1 15.74 9.18 -4.68
N PRO A 2 15.27 8.42 -3.69
CA PRO A 2 14.58 7.15 -3.95
C PRO A 2 13.32 7.37 -4.80
N LYS A 3 12.90 6.32 -5.50
CA LYS A 3 11.68 6.31 -6.32
C LYS A 3 10.60 5.49 -5.64
N TYR A 4 9.38 5.98 -5.68
CA TYR A 4 8.23 5.37 -5.04
C TYR A 4 7.17 5.00 -6.08
N VAL A 5 6.71 3.76 -6.07
CA VAL A 5 5.62 3.28 -6.91
C VAL A 5 4.48 2.83 -6.02
N PHE A 6 3.38 3.54 -6.05
CA PHE A 6 2.18 3.18 -5.32
C PHE A 6 1.27 2.32 -6.19
N VAL A 7 0.77 1.22 -5.64
CA VAL A 7 -0.18 0.31 -6.31
C VAL A 7 -1.47 0.31 -5.51
N THR A 8 -2.52 0.87 -6.09
CA THR A 8 -3.86 0.91 -5.53
C THR A 8 -4.82 0.09 -6.39
N GLY A 9 -6.02 -0.17 -5.89
CA GLY A 9 -7.03 -0.89 -6.67
C GLY A 9 -8.43 -0.39 -6.41
N GLY A 10 -9.29 -0.65 -7.38
CA GLY A 10 -10.69 -0.28 -7.31
C GLY A 10 -11.60 -1.34 -7.90
N VAL A 11 -12.91 -1.12 -7.80
CA VAL A 11 -14.00 -2.00 -8.23
C VAL A 11 -14.26 -3.12 -7.23
N VAL A 12 -13.33 -4.08 -7.05
CA VAL A 12 -13.44 -5.21 -6.10
C VAL A 12 -12.07 -5.60 -5.56
N SER A 13 -12.05 -6.32 -4.44
CA SER A 13 -10.85 -6.97 -3.92
C SER A 13 -10.42 -8.15 -4.81
N GLY A 14 -9.17 -8.60 -4.67
CA GLY A 14 -8.70 -9.78 -5.39
C GLY A 14 -8.36 -9.56 -6.88
N LEU A 15 -8.29 -8.32 -7.35
CA LEU A 15 -7.93 -8.01 -8.76
C LEU A 15 -6.46 -8.25 -9.11
N GLY A 16 -5.62 -8.59 -8.12
CA GLY A 16 -4.22 -8.86 -8.38
C GLY A 16 -3.28 -7.68 -8.17
N LYS A 17 -3.59 -6.76 -7.26
CA LYS A 17 -2.66 -5.69 -6.86
C LYS A 17 -1.31 -6.25 -6.41
N GLY A 18 -1.33 -7.24 -5.51
CA GLY A 18 -0.13 -7.88 -4.98
C GLY A 18 0.72 -8.53 -6.08
N ILE A 19 0.10 -9.31 -6.97
CA ILE A 19 0.84 -9.93 -8.09
C ILE A 19 1.36 -8.89 -9.09
N THR A 20 0.65 -7.78 -9.29
CA THR A 20 1.12 -6.67 -10.12
C THR A 20 2.35 -6.02 -9.50
N ALA A 21 2.31 -5.72 -8.19
CA ALA A 21 3.43 -5.17 -7.45
C ALA A 21 4.66 -6.10 -7.48
N ALA A 22 4.45 -7.38 -7.19
CA ALA A 22 5.49 -8.41 -7.19
C ALA A 22 6.13 -8.57 -8.58
N SER A 23 5.32 -8.65 -9.63
CA SER A 23 5.78 -8.80 -11.02
C SER A 23 6.58 -7.57 -11.49
N LEU A 24 6.11 -6.38 -11.17
CA LEU A 24 6.83 -5.14 -11.43
C LEU A 24 8.19 -5.14 -10.70
N GLY A 25 8.19 -5.52 -9.42
CA GLY A 25 9.42 -5.64 -8.64
C GLY A 25 10.43 -6.59 -9.28
N ARG A 26 9.98 -7.76 -9.73
CA ARG A 26 10.81 -8.73 -10.45
C ARG A 26 11.39 -8.17 -11.74
N LEU A 27 10.56 -7.49 -12.55
CA LEU A 27 11.00 -6.90 -13.82
C LEU A 27 12.01 -5.77 -13.62
N LEU A 28 11.83 -4.94 -12.60
CA LEU A 28 12.77 -3.89 -12.24
C LEU A 28 14.09 -4.49 -11.76
N LYS A 29 14.03 -5.50 -10.90
CA LYS A 29 15.22 -6.21 -10.42
C LYS A 29 15.99 -6.89 -11.56
N ALA A 30 15.30 -7.48 -12.53
CA ALA A 30 15.92 -8.06 -13.73
C ALA A 30 16.63 -7.02 -14.61
N ARG A 31 16.29 -5.74 -14.46
CA ARG A 31 16.96 -4.60 -15.09
C ARG A 31 18.09 -4.00 -14.26
N GLY A 32 18.41 -4.59 -13.13
CA GLY A 32 19.51 -4.17 -12.26
C GLY A 32 19.14 -3.14 -11.19
N TYR A 33 17.85 -2.79 -11.03
CA TYR A 33 17.43 -1.89 -9.96
C TYR A 33 17.34 -2.62 -8.61
N LYS A 34 17.69 -1.92 -7.54
CA LYS A 34 17.38 -2.35 -6.18
C LYS A 34 15.90 -2.08 -5.92
N VAL A 35 15.16 -3.07 -5.44
CA VAL A 35 13.72 -2.98 -5.22
C VAL A 35 13.39 -3.42 -3.80
N THR A 36 12.45 -2.75 -3.16
CA THR A 36 11.76 -3.24 -1.95
C THR A 36 10.27 -3.12 -2.15
N ILE A 37 9.50 -3.97 -1.46
CA ILE A 37 8.04 -3.95 -1.52
C ILE A 37 7.50 -3.82 -0.11
N GLN A 38 6.50 -2.95 0.06
CA GLN A 38 5.74 -2.81 1.31
C GLN A 38 4.26 -3.03 1.03
N LYS A 39 3.59 -3.65 1.99
CA LYS A 39 2.13 -3.82 1.99
C LYS A 39 1.50 -2.99 3.10
N PHE A 40 0.48 -2.23 2.73
CA PHE A 40 -0.33 -1.42 3.63
C PHE A 40 -1.75 -1.95 3.66
N ASP A 41 -2.15 -2.51 4.79
CA ASP A 41 -3.45 -3.14 4.97
C ASP A 41 -4.39 -2.25 5.78
N PRO A 42 -5.57 -1.91 5.25
CA PRO A 42 -6.48 -0.96 5.92
C PRO A 42 -7.28 -1.56 7.08
N TYR A 43 -7.08 -2.81 7.46
CA TYR A 43 -7.76 -3.39 8.61
C TYR A 43 -7.17 -2.90 9.96
N ILE A 44 -8.01 -2.93 11.02
CA ILE A 44 -7.68 -2.41 12.36
C ILE A 44 -6.80 -3.36 13.18
N ASN A 45 -6.68 -4.63 12.79
CA ASN A 45 -5.79 -5.56 13.49
C ASN A 45 -4.35 -5.03 13.48
N VAL A 46 -3.64 -5.21 14.59
CA VAL A 46 -2.23 -4.79 14.70
C VAL A 46 -1.35 -5.62 13.76
N ASP A 47 -1.61 -6.91 13.69
CA ASP A 47 -0.99 -7.86 12.76
C ASP A 47 -1.99 -8.99 12.42
N PRO A 48 -1.71 -9.84 11.47
CA PRO A 48 -2.61 -10.93 11.09
C PRO A 48 -2.54 -12.16 11.99
N GLY A 49 -1.68 -12.20 13.01
CA GLY A 49 -1.43 -13.39 13.83
C GLY A 49 -2.65 -13.94 14.55
N THR A 50 -3.62 -13.09 14.90
CA THR A 50 -4.89 -13.48 15.55
C THR A 50 -6.05 -13.57 14.57
N MET A 51 -5.85 -13.33 13.28
CA MET A 51 -6.91 -13.35 12.28
C MET A 51 -7.23 -14.78 11.85
N SER A 52 -8.49 -15.00 11.47
CA SER A 52 -8.91 -16.30 10.96
C SER A 52 -8.25 -16.63 9.63
N PRO A 53 -7.56 -17.76 9.50
CA PRO A 53 -6.97 -18.18 8.22
C PRO A 53 -8.00 -18.35 7.08
N TYR A 54 -9.24 -18.65 7.42
CA TYR A 54 -10.33 -18.76 6.44
C TYR A 54 -10.73 -17.43 5.82
N GLN A 55 -10.48 -16.31 6.53
CA GLN A 55 -10.82 -14.96 6.06
C GLN A 55 -9.63 -14.25 5.42
N HIS A 56 -8.43 -14.47 5.92
CA HIS A 56 -7.22 -13.74 5.54
C HIS A 56 -6.10 -14.59 4.94
N GLY A 57 -6.28 -15.91 4.88
CA GLY A 57 -5.20 -16.81 4.53
C GLY A 57 -4.23 -17.05 5.68
N GLU A 58 -3.14 -17.72 5.37
CA GLU A 58 -2.09 -18.05 6.34
C GLU A 58 -1.24 -16.82 6.66
N VAL A 59 -0.64 -16.84 7.86
CA VAL A 59 0.30 -15.81 8.30
C VAL A 59 1.68 -16.14 7.75
N PHE A 60 2.35 -15.14 7.18
CA PHE A 60 3.75 -15.23 6.81
C PHE A 60 4.62 -14.61 7.91
N VAL A 61 5.67 -15.32 8.34
CA VAL A 61 6.59 -14.82 9.35
C VAL A 61 7.92 -14.46 8.69
N THR A 62 8.32 -13.20 8.85
CA THR A 62 9.59 -12.69 8.32
C THR A 62 10.80 -13.19 9.16
N ASP A 63 12.01 -13.08 8.62
CA ASP A 63 13.23 -13.52 9.30
C ASP A 63 13.46 -12.80 10.65
N ASP A 64 12.94 -11.60 10.83
CA ASP A 64 12.98 -10.85 12.09
C ASP A 64 11.82 -11.20 13.05
N GLY A 65 11.03 -12.24 12.73
CA GLY A 65 9.99 -12.79 13.59
C GLY A 65 8.65 -12.03 13.55
N ALA A 66 8.46 -11.11 12.60
CA ALA A 66 7.18 -10.39 12.49
C ALA A 66 6.13 -11.25 11.79
N GLU A 67 4.94 -11.31 12.37
CA GLU A 67 3.74 -11.88 11.75
C GLU A 67 3.17 -10.89 10.74
N THR A 68 3.02 -11.33 9.49
CA THR A 68 2.65 -10.46 8.38
C THR A 68 1.64 -11.13 7.46
N ASP A 69 1.08 -10.36 6.56
CA ASP A 69 0.21 -10.86 5.50
C ASP A 69 0.96 -11.84 4.57
N LEU A 70 0.25 -12.86 4.08
CA LEU A 70 0.80 -13.89 3.20
C LEU A 70 1.43 -13.32 1.92
N ASP A 71 0.96 -12.19 1.44
CA ASP A 71 1.50 -11.54 0.25
C ASP A 71 2.99 -11.21 0.37
N LEU A 72 3.51 -10.99 1.60
CA LEU A 72 4.94 -10.76 1.81
C LEU A 72 5.78 -11.95 1.36
N GLY A 73 5.32 -13.17 1.60
CA GLY A 73 5.99 -14.37 1.11
C GLY A 73 6.03 -14.44 -0.41
N HIS A 74 4.97 -13.96 -1.09
CA HIS A 74 4.99 -13.82 -2.54
C HIS A 74 5.96 -12.74 -3.00
N TYR A 75 6.02 -11.61 -2.31
CA TYR A 75 6.95 -10.53 -2.65
C TYR A 75 8.40 -10.98 -2.54
N GLU A 76 8.78 -11.61 -1.42
CA GLU A 76 10.13 -12.16 -1.23
C GLU A 76 10.51 -13.11 -2.36
N ARG A 77 9.61 -14.02 -2.72
CA ARG A 77 9.84 -14.99 -3.80
C ARG A 77 10.07 -14.30 -5.14
N PHE A 78 9.33 -13.23 -5.45
CA PHE A 78 9.44 -12.51 -6.72
C PHE A 78 10.70 -11.64 -6.79
N ILE A 79 11.00 -10.90 -5.73
CA ILE A 79 12.15 -9.99 -5.72
C ILE A 79 13.44 -10.65 -5.24
N ASP A 80 13.36 -11.91 -4.73
CA ASP A 80 14.50 -12.67 -4.23
C ASP A 80 15.29 -11.88 -3.17
N GLU A 81 14.57 -11.34 -2.19
CA GLU A 81 15.09 -10.61 -1.03
C GLU A 81 14.16 -10.82 0.16
N SER A 82 14.76 -11.02 1.36
CA SER A 82 13.98 -11.06 2.60
C SER A 82 13.45 -9.68 2.97
N LEU A 83 12.19 -9.63 3.32
CA LEU A 83 11.51 -8.46 3.86
C LEU A 83 11.53 -8.48 5.40
N ASP A 84 11.15 -7.37 6.03
CA ASP A 84 11.19 -7.20 7.47
C ASP A 84 9.82 -6.69 8.02
N LYS A 85 9.76 -6.49 9.34
CA LYS A 85 8.58 -5.96 10.03
C LYS A 85 8.07 -4.60 9.52
N ASN A 86 8.90 -3.83 8.84
CA ASN A 86 8.51 -2.54 8.26
C ASN A 86 7.83 -2.72 6.90
N SER A 87 7.89 -3.90 6.35
CA SER A 87 7.31 -4.21 5.03
C SER A 87 5.81 -4.51 5.09
N ASN A 88 5.23 -4.75 6.29
CA ASN A 88 3.79 -4.87 6.47
C ASN A 88 3.27 -3.87 7.50
N VAL A 89 2.44 -2.95 7.04
CA VAL A 89 1.86 -1.88 7.85
C VAL A 89 0.34 -1.99 7.84
N THR A 90 -0.26 -2.13 9.03
CA THR A 90 -1.72 -2.15 9.21
C THR A 90 -2.22 -0.83 9.76
N THR A 91 -3.50 -0.54 9.58
CA THR A 91 -4.16 0.57 10.27
C THR A 91 -3.95 0.47 11.79
N GLY A 92 -4.06 -0.74 12.35
CA GLY A 92 -3.83 -0.98 13.78
C GLY A 92 -2.45 -0.54 14.24
N LYS A 93 -1.39 -0.92 13.53
CA LYS A 93 -0.01 -0.47 13.84
C LYS A 93 0.15 1.05 13.78
N VAL A 94 -0.49 1.70 12.82
CA VAL A 94 -0.43 3.17 12.65
C VAL A 94 -1.13 3.86 13.81
N TYR A 95 -2.37 3.50 14.10
CA TYR A 95 -3.14 4.10 15.18
C TYR A 95 -2.52 3.83 16.54
N TRP A 96 -2.06 2.60 16.77
CA TRP A 96 -1.37 2.25 18.01
C TRP A 96 -0.15 3.14 18.26
N SER A 97 0.66 3.36 17.23
CA SER A 97 1.82 4.24 17.32
C SER A 97 1.43 5.67 17.68
N VAL A 98 0.39 6.22 17.03
CA VAL A 98 -0.06 7.60 17.29
C VAL A 98 -0.68 7.72 18.68
N LEU A 99 -1.48 6.74 19.14
CA LEU A 99 -2.07 6.72 20.48
C LEU A 99 -0.99 6.62 21.57
N GLN A 100 0.05 5.81 21.36
CA GLN A 100 1.17 5.74 22.30
C GLN A 100 1.90 7.10 22.40
N LYS A 101 2.17 7.77 21.29
CA LYS A 101 2.76 9.11 21.25
C LYS A 101 1.88 10.14 21.97
N GLU A 102 0.55 10.07 21.77
CA GLU A 102 -0.40 10.93 22.47
C GLU A 102 -0.31 10.73 24.00
N ARG A 103 -0.37 9.47 24.46
CA ARG A 103 -0.28 9.13 25.89
C ARG A 103 1.07 9.51 26.50
N HIS A 104 2.13 9.49 25.71
CA HIS A 104 3.46 9.91 26.14
C HIS A 104 3.62 11.44 26.18
N GLY A 105 2.72 12.20 25.54
CA GLY A 105 2.75 13.67 25.52
C GLY A 105 3.52 14.26 24.34
N ASP A 106 3.88 13.47 23.33
CA ASP A 106 4.71 13.92 22.19
C ASP A 106 4.03 15.03 21.36
N PHE A 107 2.71 15.20 21.50
CA PHE A 107 1.95 16.23 20.80
C PHE A 107 1.72 17.51 21.63
N GLY A 108 2.34 17.62 22.82
CA GLY A 108 2.31 18.84 23.63
C GLY A 108 0.89 19.26 24.08
N GLY A 109 -0.05 18.34 24.22
CA GLY A 109 -1.43 18.63 24.59
C GLY A 109 -2.32 19.10 23.44
N GLY A 110 -1.84 19.10 22.20
CA GLY A 110 -2.61 19.42 21.02
C GLY A 110 -3.67 18.35 20.68
N THR A 111 -4.73 18.75 19.97
CA THR A 111 -5.74 17.80 19.48
C THR A 111 -5.15 16.92 18.38
N VAL A 112 -5.18 15.60 18.60
CA VAL A 112 -4.70 14.60 17.64
C VAL A 112 -5.83 14.21 16.70
N GLN A 113 -5.58 14.30 15.38
CA GLN A 113 -6.58 14.08 14.33
C GLN A 113 -6.01 13.15 13.26
N VAL A 114 -6.89 12.64 12.36
CA VAL A 114 -6.46 11.81 11.23
C VAL A 114 -5.48 12.60 10.36
N ILE A 115 -5.82 13.84 10.02
CA ILE A 115 -4.91 14.78 9.35
C ILE A 115 -4.52 15.85 10.39
N PRO A 116 -3.23 16.07 10.68
CA PRO A 116 -2.06 15.47 10.01
C PRO A 116 -1.46 14.23 10.70
N HIS A 117 -1.92 13.82 11.89
CA HIS A 117 -1.16 12.90 12.74
C HIS A 117 -1.10 11.47 12.21
N ILE A 118 -2.25 10.90 11.80
CA ILE A 118 -2.31 9.56 11.20
C ILE A 118 -1.64 9.58 9.82
N THR A 119 -1.94 10.58 8.99
CA THR A 119 -1.31 10.68 7.66
C THR A 119 0.20 10.87 7.73
N ASN A 120 0.72 11.62 8.70
CA ASN A 120 2.17 11.77 8.93
C ASN A 120 2.80 10.45 9.40
N GLU A 121 2.13 9.69 10.27
CA GLU A 121 2.61 8.37 10.69
C GLU A 121 2.66 7.40 9.49
N ILE A 122 1.62 7.39 8.63
CA ILE A 122 1.62 6.59 7.41
C ILE A 122 2.77 6.99 6.50
N LYS A 123 2.94 8.29 6.21
CA LYS A 123 4.05 8.79 5.37
C LYS A 123 5.42 8.41 5.93
N SER A 124 5.59 8.50 7.26
CA SER A 124 6.84 8.07 7.90
C SER A 124 7.17 6.60 7.63
N ARG A 125 6.16 5.77 7.46
CA ARG A 125 6.32 4.34 7.16
C ARG A 125 6.70 4.06 5.71
N PHE A 126 6.31 4.92 4.76
CA PHE A 126 6.79 4.81 3.37
C PHE A 126 8.32 4.92 3.29
N TYR A 127 8.94 5.70 4.17
CA TYR A 127 10.40 5.83 4.24
C TYR A 127 11.09 4.66 4.94
N ARG A 128 10.36 3.86 5.75
CA ARG A 128 10.96 2.79 6.59
C ARG A 128 11.10 1.45 5.88
N GLY A 129 10.64 1.32 4.64
CA GLY A 129 10.92 0.13 3.85
C GLY A 129 12.42 -0.14 3.87
N LYS A 130 12.80 -1.43 3.84
CA LYS A 130 14.18 -1.90 3.99
C LYS A 130 15.15 -0.99 3.24
N GLU A 131 15.87 -0.17 3.99
CA GLU A 131 16.90 0.75 3.51
C GLU A 131 16.55 1.43 2.19
N VAL A 132 15.60 2.37 2.23
CA VAL A 132 15.29 3.20 1.05
C VAL A 132 16.47 4.14 0.81
N ASP A 133 17.52 3.62 0.19
CA ASP A 133 18.65 4.42 -0.27
C ASP A 133 18.30 5.17 -1.58
N GLU A 134 19.16 6.09 -2.01
CA GLU A 134 18.92 6.93 -3.18
C GLU A 134 18.78 6.15 -4.51
N GLU A 135 19.20 4.90 -4.54
CA GLU A 135 19.18 4.03 -5.73
C GLU A 135 18.04 3.03 -5.74
N ARG A 136 17.26 2.94 -4.64
CA ARG A 136 16.22 1.94 -4.48
C ARG A 136 14.86 2.42 -4.98
N ILE A 137 14.12 1.50 -5.58
CA ILE A 137 12.72 1.68 -5.93
C ILE A 137 11.87 1.01 -4.86
N ALA A 138 11.07 1.79 -4.15
CA ALA A 138 10.10 1.29 -3.18
C ALA A 138 8.73 1.12 -3.86
N ILE A 139 8.24 -0.10 -3.91
CA ILE A 139 6.88 -0.40 -4.36
C ILE A 139 6.00 -0.52 -3.13
N ILE A 140 4.92 0.24 -3.09
CA ILE A 140 3.99 0.32 -1.96
C ILE A 140 2.61 -0.12 -2.44
N GLU A 141 2.21 -1.32 -2.06
CA GLU A 141 0.88 -1.85 -2.37
C GLU A 141 -0.08 -1.49 -1.23
N VAL A 142 -1.20 -0.88 -1.58
CA VAL A 142 -2.25 -0.54 -0.63
C VAL A 142 -3.42 -1.49 -0.80
N GLY A 143 -3.72 -2.23 0.27
CA GLY A 143 -4.85 -3.13 0.36
C GLY A 143 -6.19 -2.39 0.33
N GLY A 144 -7.26 -3.15 0.22
CA GLY A 144 -8.61 -2.61 0.12
C GLY A 144 -8.94 -2.08 -1.27
N THR A 145 -10.08 -1.39 -1.35
CA THR A 145 -10.65 -0.85 -2.58
C THR A 145 -10.78 0.67 -2.43
N VAL A 146 -10.47 1.40 -3.49
CA VAL A 146 -10.75 2.85 -3.51
C VAL A 146 -12.25 3.07 -3.31
N GLY A 147 -12.61 3.94 -2.39
CA GLY A 147 -13.99 4.17 -1.92
C GLY A 147 -14.27 3.61 -0.54
N ASP A 148 -13.53 2.60 -0.10
CA ASP A 148 -13.65 2.09 1.27
C ASP A 148 -13.15 3.11 2.28
N ILE A 149 -13.93 3.33 3.34
CA ILE A 149 -13.59 4.29 4.41
C ILE A 149 -12.22 3.97 5.02
N GLU A 150 -11.92 2.71 5.20
CA GLU A 150 -10.69 2.21 5.79
C GLU A 150 -9.44 2.60 4.97
N SER A 151 -9.59 2.72 3.66
CA SER A 151 -8.48 3.07 2.75
C SER A 151 -8.21 4.57 2.68
N GLN A 152 -9.15 5.41 3.06
CA GLN A 152 -9.06 6.87 2.90
C GLN A 152 -7.80 7.50 3.53
N PRO A 153 -7.39 7.18 4.77
CA PRO A 153 -6.19 7.76 5.36
C PRO A 153 -4.91 7.41 4.58
N PHE A 154 -4.84 6.22 4.00
CA PHE A 154 -3.70 5.81 3.18
C PHE A 154 -3.66 6.57 1.86
N LEU A 155 -4.80 6.71 1.19
CA LEU A 155 -4.90 7.46 -0.06
C LEU A 155 -4.58 8.94 0.14
N GLU A 156 -5.06 9.55 1.23
CA GLU A 156 -4.71 10.93 1.58
C GLU A 156 -3.20 11.06 1.89
N ALA A 157 -2.62 10.10 2.61
CA ALA A 157 -1.17 10.08 2.85
C ALA A 157 -0.36 9.97 1.55
N ILE A 158 -0.79 9.15 0.58
CA ILE A 158 -0.16 9.06 -0.74
C ILE A 158 -0.24 10.40 -1.46
N ARG A 159 -1.41 11.06 -1.46
CA ARG A 159 -1.60 12.36 -2.09
C ARG A 159 -0.62 13.41 -1.54
N GLN A 160 -0.53 13.49 -0.21
CA GLN A 160 0.43 14.39 0.46
C GLN A 160 1.87 14.02 0.10
N PHE A 161 2.21 12.74 0.18
CA PHE A 161 3.56 12.25 -0.07
C PHE A 161 4.03 12.53 -1.50
N GLN A 162 3.15 12.34 -2.51
CA GLN A 162 3.48 12.67 -3.90
C GLN A 162 3.81 14.15 -4.09
N HIS A 163 3.15 15.04 -3.34
CA HIS A 163 3.49 16.47 -3.34
C HIS A 163 4.85 16.74 -2.67
N GLU A 164 5.17 16.03 -1.59
CA GLU A 164 6.41 16.20 -0.85
C GLU A 164 7.64 15.72 -1.64
N VAL A 165 7.56 14.54 -2.27
CA VAL A 165 8.69 13.97 -3.02
C VAL A 165 8.75 14.43 -4.48
N GLY A 166 7.66 14.97 -4.99
CA GLY A 166 7.51 15.43 -6.36
C GLY A 166 7.21 14.33 -7.38
N ARG A 167 6.59 14.71 -8.48
CA ARG A 167 6.15 13.78 -9.55
C ARG A 167 7.27 12.95 -10.18
N ASN A 168 8.47 13.50 -10.24
CA ASN A 168 9.62 12.78 -10.79
C ASN A 168 10.11 11.62 -9.92
N ASN A 169 9.66 11.55 -8.66
CA ASN A 169 10.07 10.56 -7.68
C ASN A 169 8.93 9.64 -7.23
N SER A 170 7.72 9.84 -7.75
CA SER A 170 6.56 9.01 -7.42
C SER A 170 5.74 8.67 -8.65
N MET A 171 5.16 7.47 -8.66
CA MET A 171 4.24 6.96 -9.67
C MET A 171 3.06 6.30 -8.99
N LEU A 172 1.87 6.46 -9.53
CA LEU A 172 0.65 5.80 -9.07
C LEU A 172 0.11 4.86 -10.14
N ILE A 173 0.06 3.57 -9.81
CA ILE A 173 -0.58 2.53 -10.61
C ILE A 173 -1.92 2.20 -9.98
N HIS A 174 -2.98 2.18 -10.78
CA HIS A 174 -4.32 1.87 -10.31
C HIS A 174 -4.88 0.64 -11.02
N VAL A 175 -4.92 -0.48 -10.31
CA VAL A 175 -5.42 -1.76 -10.82
C VAL A 175 -6.94 -1.76 -10.80
N THR A 176 -7.57 -2.01 -11.95
CA THR A 176 -9.02 -1.98 -12.13
C THR A 176 -9.53 -3.22 -12.87
N LEU A 177 -10.84 -3.31 -13.06
CA LEU A 177 -11.50 -4.41 -13.75
C LEU A 177 -12.16 -3.94 -15.04
N ILE A 178 -11.85 -4.59 -16.14
CA ILE A 178 -12.58 -4.49 -17.41
C ILE A 178 -13.24 -5.85 -17.66
N PRO A 179 -14.51 -6.05 -17.22
CA PRO A 179 -15.18 -7.32 -17.41
C PRO A 179 -15.55 -7.55 -18.88
N TYR A 180 -15.43 -8.79 -19.34
CA TYR A 180 -15.98 -9.26 -20.60
C TYR A 180 -17.37 -9.86 -20.35
N LEU A 181 -18.38 -9.32 -21.03
CA LEU A 181 -19.74 -9.84 -20.96
C LEU A 181 -19.99 -10.82 -22.11
N SER A 182 -20.08 -12.11 -21.81
CA SER A 182 -20.25 -13.16 -22.80
C SER A 182 -21.57 -13.06 -23.59
N ALA A 183 -22.61 -12.54 -22.94
CA ALA A 183 -23.94 -12.38 -23.58
C ALA A 183 -23.94 -11.32 -24.70
N SER A 184 -23.21 -10.21 -24.50
CA SER A 184 -23.09 -9.13 -25.50
C SER A 184 -21.77 -9.17 -26.28
N GLN A 185 -20.87 -10.09 -25.94
CA GLN A 185 -19.53 -10.25 -26.55
C GLN A 185 -18.70 -8.98 -26.58
N GLU A 186 -18.74 -8.21 -25.48
CA GLU A 186 -18.03 -6.94 -25.39
C GLU A 186 -17.34 -6.72 -24.04
N LEU A 187 -16.28 -5.90 -24.03
CA LEU A 187 -15.62 -5.40 -22.84
C LEU A 187 -16.36 -4.17 -22.29
N LYS A 188 -16.53 -4.11 -20.98
CA LYS A 188 -17.17 -2.97 -20.30
C LYS A 188 -16.16 -2.17 -19.51
N THR A 189 -15.97 -0.90 -19.88
CA THR A 189 -15.01 0.02 -19.23
C THR A 189 -15.64 0.85 -18.10
N LYS A 190 -16.96 0.81 -17.92
CA LYS A 190 -17.67 1.56 -16.87
C LYS A 190 -17.09 1.34 -15.45
N PRO A 191 -16.79 0.11 -15.01
CA PRO A 191 -16.21 -0.10 -13.68
C PRO A 191 -14.87 0.60 -13.50
N THR A 192 -13.99 0.53 -14.49
CA THR A 192 -12.72 1.25 -14.51
C THR A 192 -12.92 2.76 -14.44
N GLN A 193 -13.82 3.32 -15.27
CA GLN A 193 -14.12 4.74 -15.28
C GLN A 193 -14.67 5.23 -13.94
N ALA A 194 -15.55 4.46 -13.29
CA ALA A 194 -16.08 4.79 -11.98
C ALA A 194 -14.97 4.81 -10.92
N SER A 195 -14.14 3.77 -10.88
CA SER A 195 -13.03 3.66 -9.92
C SER A 195 -11.99 4.78 -10.09
N VAL A 196 -11.64 5.13 -11.33
CA VAL A 196 -10.71 6.24 -11.61
C VAL A 196 -11.31 7.58 -11.17
N LYS A 197 -12.60 7.81 -11.42
CA LYS A 197 -13.28 9.04 -10.95
C LYS A 197 -13.28 9.17 -9.43
N GLU A 198 -13.48 8.06 -8.74
CA GLU A 198 -13.43 8.05 -7.28
C GLU A 198 -12.05 8.40 -6.76
N LEU A 199 -11.00 7.78 -7.32
CA LEU A 199 -9.62 8.11 -7.02
C LEU A 199 -9.29 9.59 -7.30
N GLN A 200 -9.74 10.10 -8.44
CA GLN A 200 -9.58 11.52 -8.80
C GLN A 200 -10.34 12.45 -7.84
N GLY A 201 -11.52 12.04 -7.36
CA GLY A 201 -12.29 12.78 -6.34
C GLY A 201 -11.51 12.95 -5.02
N MET A 202 -10.56 12.06 -4.73
CA MET A 202 -9.64 12.14 -3.59
C MET A 202 -8.36 12.94 -3.90
N GLY A 203 -8.26 13.54 -5.10
CA GLY A 203 -7.09 14.33 -5.52
C GLY A 203 -5.91 13.51 -6.02
N LEU A 204 -6.12 12.23 -6.35
CA LEU A 204 -5.09 11.34 -6.88
C LEU A 204 -5.32 11.09 -8.38
N GLN A 205 -4.28 11.29 -9.18
CA GLN A 205 -4.29 11.00 -10.61
C GLN A 205 -3.39 9.78 -10.86
N PRO A 206 -3.93 8.65 -11.38
CA PRO A 206 -3.09 7.52 -11.74
C PRO A 206 -2.23 7.84 -12.95
N ASP A 207 -0.98 7.40 -12.94
CA ASP A 207 -0.05 7.48 -14.06
C ASP A 207 -0.22 6.26 -14.99
N VAL A 208 -0.66 5.13 -14.42
CA VAL A 208 -0.92 3.87 -15.13
C VAL A 208 -2.22 3.25 -14.60
N ILE A 209 -3.03 2.68 -15.51
CA ILE A 209 -4.25 1.92 -15.21
C ILE A 209 -4.11 0.52 -15.83
#